data_fba6ca21d988834e640e4d07eb51e5f0
#
_entry.id   fba6ca21d988834e640e4d07eb51e5f0
#
_cell.length_a   1.000
_cell.length_b   1.000
_cell.length_c   1.000
_cell.angle_alpha   90.00
_cell.angle_beta   90.00
_cell.angle_gamma   90.00
#
_symmetry.space_group_name_H-M   'P 1'
#
loop_
_entity.id
_entity.type
_entity.pdbx_description
1 polymer ?
#
loop_
_entity_poly.entity_id
_entity_poly.type
_entity_poly.pdbx_seq_one_letter_code
_entity_poly.pdbx_strand_id
1 'polypeptide(L)'
;MGVLWVSEKNRVEIHDFKDWKAGVYLIEAGCGQGKNYFVFNTLFPYAHENGKRMLVFSNRVALREQQQAQTQEKDVKLITYQSLEHDEYLETMQDTKNKVRGLMQQVSEYDYIVLDEAHYLYQDAPFNKNTETIIELIEKYRSSKIIVLLSATPDLLKKYLRIDKPYFFKADYSYIKEVQYYTKRDTLDEIISRIPEDEKIVMFADSKDRLKELHSEYPN
;
A
#
# COMPACT_ATOMS: atom_id res chain seq x y z
N MET A 1 -6.58 20.40 -11.54
CA MET A 1 -7.41 19.58 -12.44
C MET A 1 -6.65 18.29 -12.67
N GLY A 2 -7.07 17.18 -12.02
CA GLY A 2 -6.38 15.89 -12.14
C GLY A 2 -6.67 15.26 -13.50
N VAL A 3 -5.65 14.70 -14.15
CA VAL A 3 -5.83 13.95 -15.39
C VAL A 3 -6.38 12.57 -15.03
N LEU A 4 -7.58 12.25 -15.54
CA LEU A 4 -8.17 10.93 -15.40
C LEU A 4 -7.47 9.98 -16.39
N TRP A 5 -6.69 9.05 -15.88
CA TRP A 5 -6.12 7.98 -16.68
C TRP A 5 -7.04 6.77 -16.63
N VAL A 6 -7.65 6.42 -17.73
CA VAL A 6 -8.45 5.21 -17.88
C VAL A 6 -7.62 4.24 -18.69
N SER A 7 -7.12 3.17 -18.06
CA SER A 7 -6.50 2.09 -18.83
C SER A 7 -7.59 1.17 -19.39
N GLU A 8 -7.44 0.74 -20.64
CA GLU A 8 -8.37 -0.21 -21.29
C GLU A 8 -8.46 -1.56 -20.55
N LYS A 9 -7.50 -1.86 -19.66
CA LYS A 9 -7.39 -3.13 -18.91
C LYS A 9 -7.73 -3.00 -17.43
N ASN A 10 -8.29 -1.89 -16.96
CA ASN A 10 -8.53 -1.63 -15.52
C ASN A 10 -7.28 -1.85 -14.65
N ARG A 11 -6.09 -1.58 -15.17
CA ARG A 11 -4.81 -1.70 -14.46
C ARG A 11 -4.09 -0.36 -14.42
N VAL A 12 -3.22 -0.20 -13.43
CA VAL A 12 -2.33 0.95 -13.33
C VAL A 12 -1.32 0.91 -14.48
N GLU A 13 -1.46 1.83 -15.43
CA GLU A 13 -0.52 2.08 -16.53
C GLU A 13 -0.21 3.57 -16.56
N ILE A 14 1.03 3.93 -16.29
CA ILE A 14 1.51 5.31 -16.27
C ILE A 14 2.64 5.41 -17.28
N HIS A 15 2.40 6.12 -18.38
CA HIS A 15 3.38 6.18 -19.50
C HIS A 15 4.45 7.24 -19.29
N ASP A 16 4.15 8.30 -18.56
CA ASP A 16 5.03 9.44 -18.32
C ASP A 16 5.88 9.34 -17.05
N PHE A 17 5.92 8.15 -16.42
CA PHE A 17 6.72 7.94 -15.21
C PHE A 17 8.24 8.14 -15.44
N LYS A 18 8.68 7.99 -16.67
CA LYS A 18 10.09 8.21 -17.07
C LYS A 18 10.51 9.68 -17.00
N ASP A 19 9.52 10.58 -17.07
CA ASP A 19 9.74 12.02 -16.98
C ASP A 19 9.60 12.56 -15.56
N TRP A 20 9.34 11.69 -14.59
CA TRP A 20 9.18 12.09 -13.20
C TRP A 20 10.45 12.74 -12.65
N LYS A 21 10.26 13.86 -11.99
CA LYS A 21 11.29 14.59 -11.25
C LYS A 21 11.03 14.46 -9.75
N ALA A 22 11.93 15.00 -8.93
CA ALA A 22 11.68 15.07 -7.50
C ALA A 22 10.31 15.68 -7.21
N GLY A 23 9.52 15.01 -6.38
CA GLY A 23 8.12 15.37 -6.08
C GLY A 23 7.34 14.22 -5.48
N VAL A 24 6.08 14.50 -5.14
CA VAL A 24 5.14 13.54 -4.55
C VAL A 24 4.08 13.16 -5.58
N TYR A 25 4.04 11.90 -5.94
CA TYR A 25 3.13 11.30 -6.92
C TYR A 25 2.13 10.41 -6.19
N LEU A 26 0.85 10.62 -6.44
CA LEU A 26 -0.21 9.79 -5.85
C LEU A 26 -0.83 8.89 -6.93
N ILE A 27 -0.80 7.59 -6.70
CA ILE A 27 -1.49 6.60 -7.53
C ILE A 27 -2.72 6.12 -6.77
N GLU A 28 -3.87 6.66 -7.16
CA GLU A 28 -5.18 6.26 -6.66
C GLU A 28 -5.76 5.17 -7.55
N ALA A 29 -5.82 3.96 -7.01
CA ALA A 29 -6.37 2.81 -7.72
C ALA A 29 -6.94 1.80 -6.72
N GLY A 30 -8.03 1.15 -7.07
CA GLY A 30 -8.69 0.15 -6.25
C GLY A 30 -7.84 -1.09 -5.97
N CYS A 31 -8.34 -1.97 -5.11
CA CYS A 31 -7.73 -3.28 -4.89
C CYS A 31 -7.69 -4.08 -6.21
N GLY A 32 -6.61 -4.82 -6.43
CA GLY A 32 -6.46 -5.65 -7.63
C GLY A 32 -6.13 -4.89 -8.93
N GLN A 33 -6.13 -3.56 -8.95
CA GLN A 33 -5.83 -2.78 -10.15
C GLN A 33 -4.34 -2.68 -10.51
N GLY A 34 -3.47 -3.49 -9.88
CA GLY A 34 -2.08 -3.61 -10.29
C GLY A 34 -1.15 -2.49 -9.81
N LYS A 35 -1.45 -1.78 -8.72
CA LYS A 35 -0.53 -0.80 -8.10
C LYS A 35 0.86 -1.39 -7.88
N ASN A 36 0.93 -2.53 -7.18
CA ASN A 36 2.19 -3.22 -6.90
C ASN A 36 2.83 -3.80 -8.16
N TYR A 37 2.02 -4.27 -9.11
CA TYR A 37 2.53 -4.70 -10.41
C TYR A 37 3.27 -3.56 -11.12
N PHE A 38 2.70 -2.36 -11.16
CA PHE A 38 3.36 -1.19 -11.74
C PHE A 38 4.69 -0.89 -11.02
N VAL A 39 4.71 -0.91 -9.70
CA VAL A 39 5.95 -0.62 -8.95
C VAL A 39 7.04 -1.64 -9.25
N PHE A 40 6.75 -2.95 -9.17
CA PHE A 40 7.78 -3.99 -9.24
C PHE A 40 8.10 -4.47 -10.67
N ASN A 41 7.18 -4.30 -11.62
CA ASN A 41 7.38 -4.78 -12.99
C ASN A 41 7.56 -3.65 -14.02
N THR A 42 7.41 -2.39 -13.60
CA THR A 42 7.57 -1.25 -14.50
C THR A 42 8.51 -0.19 -13.90
N LEU A 43 8.19 0.34 -12.72
CA LEU A 43 8.95 1.45 -12.13
C LEU A 43 10.31 0.99 -11.61
N PHE A 44 10.38 -0.14 -10.89
CA PHE A 44 11.63 -0.65 -10.34
C PHE A 44 12.62 -1.09 -11.43
N PRO A 45 12.25 -1.90 -12.45
CA PRO A 45 13.18 -2.23 -13.54
C PRO A 45 13.75 -0.97 -14.22
N TYR A 46 12.92 0.02 -14.48
CA TYR A 46 13.39 1.29 -15.05
C TYR A 46 14.36 2.02 -14.11
N ALA A 47 14.07 2.08 -12.81
CA ALA A 47 14.96 2.70 -11.83
C ALA A 47 16.31 1.99 -11.79
N HIS A 48 16.30 0.65 -11.70
CA HIS A 48 17.49 -0.20 -11.69
C HIS A 48 18.36 -0.03 -12.95
N GLU A 49 17.74 -0.07 -14.14
CA GLU A 49 18.45 0.15 -15.41
C GLU A 49 19.13 1.53 -15.49
N ASN A 50 18.61 2.51 -14.74
CA ASN A 50 19.17 3.86 -14.64
C ASN A 50 20.10 4.04 -13.42
N GLY A 51 20.52 2.96 -12.77
CA GLY A 51 21.40 3.00 -11.59
C GLY A 51 20.77 3.66 -10.37
N LYS A 52 19.44 3.62 -10.26
CA LYS A 52 18.65 4.22 -9.17
C LYS A 52 18.20 3.17 -8.18
N ARG A 53 18.17 3.54 -6.90
CA ARG A 53 17.76 2.68 -5.80
C ARG A 53 16.35 3.02 -5.31
N MET A 54 15.59 1.99 -4.93
CA MET A 54 14.21 2.12 -4.49
C MET A 54 14.01 1.60 -3.07
N LEU A 55 13.32 2.38 -2.24
CA LEU A 55 12.85 2.00 -0.91
C LEU A 55 11.34 1.89 -0.94
N VAL A 56 10.80 0.76 -0.49
CA VAL A 56 9.36 0.50 -0.45
C VAL A 56 8.92 0.28 0.99
N PHE A 57 7.99 1.11 1.45
CA PHE A 57 7.26 0.93 2.71
C PHE A 57 5.97 0.18 2.45
N SER A 58 5.70 -0.84 3.25
CA SER A 58 4.45 -1.61 3.19
C SER A 58 3.97 -1.98 4.60
N ASN A 59 2.68 -2.16 4.79
CA ASN A 59 2.12 -2.66 6.04
C ASN A 59 2.00 -4.20 6.09
N ARG A 60 2.40 -4.91 5.02
CA ARG A 60 2.24 -6.37 4.88
C ARG A 60 3.59 -7.10 4.90
N VAL A 61 3.83 -7.86 5.97
CA VAL A 61 5.02 -8.73 6.11
C VAL A 61 5.06 -9.79 5.00
N ALA A 62 3.92 -10.43 4.69
CA ALA A 62 3.84 -11.45 3.63
C ALA A 62 4.21 -10.91 2.24
N LEU A 63 3.88 -9.65 1.93
CA LEU A 63 4.27 -9.02 0.68
C LEU A 63 5.79 -8.85 0.60
N ARG A 64 6.43 -8.50 1.71
CA ARG A 64 7.88 -8.40 1.83
C ARG A 64 8.58 -9.72 1.50
N GLU A 65 8.14 -10.83 2.10
CA GLU A 65 8.74 -12.15 1.88
C GLU A 65 8.58 -12.62 0.43
N GLN A 66 7.40 -12.47 -0.14
CA GLN A 66 7.12 -12.85 -1.52
C GLN A 66 7.92 -12.02 -2.53
N GLN A 67 8.07 -10.73 -2.31
CA GLN A 67 8.78 -9.84 -3.23
C GLN A 67 10.29 -9.91 -3.06
N GLN A 68 10.82 -10.11 -1.84
CA GLN A 68 12.25 -10.38 -1.62
C GLN A 68 12.70 -11.68 -2.29
N ALA A 69 11.83 -12.70 -2.36
CA ALA A 69 12.12 -13.93 -3.10
C ALA A 69 12.16 -13.73 -4.62
N GLN A 70 11.41 -12.74 -5.13
CA GLN A 70 11.36 -12.42 -6.57
C GLN A 70 12.43 -11.40 -7.00
N THR A 71 12.85 -10.50 -6.10
CA THR A 71 13.87 -9.49 -6.35
C THR A 71 15.14 -9.86 -5.57
N GLN A 72 16.04 -10.65 -6.19
CA GLN A 72 17.41 -10.89 -5.66
C GLN A 72 18.31 -9.65 -5.78
N GLU A 73 17.76 -8.48 -6.09
CA GLU A 73 18.51 -7.30 -6.47
C GLU A 73 18.81 -6.38 -5.28
N LYS A 74 20.06 -5.93 -5.18
CA LYS A 74 20.56 -5.06 -4.10
C LYS A 74 19.97 -3.65 -4.10
N ASP A 75 19.26 -3.26 -5.18
CA ASP A 75 18.83 -1.88 -5.41
C ASP A 75 17.39 -1.60 -4.96
N VAL A 76 16.69 -2.62 -4.47
CA VAL A 76 15.39 -2.45 -3.82
C VAL A 76 15.43 -2.93 -2.38
N LYS A 77 14.95 -2.11 -1.46
CA LYS A 77 14.75 -2.46 -0.06
C LYS A 77 13.28 -2.34 0.31
N LEU A 78 12.73 -3.41 0.89
CA LEU A 78 11.38 -3.42 1.43
C LEU A 78 11.44 -3.36 2.95
N ILE A 79 10.71 -2.42 3.53
CA ILE A 79 10.55 -2.29 4.98
C ILE A 79 9.07 -2.19 5.32
N THR A 80 8.69 -2.68 6.49
CA THR A 80 7.32 -2.49 6.97
C THR A 80 7.23 -1.19 7.76
N TYR A 81 6.06 -0.55 7.79
CA TYR A 81 5.84 0.62 8.66
C TYR A 81 6.14 0.29 10.12
N GLN A 82 5.84 -0.95 10.55
CA GLN A 82 6.09 -1.44 11.91
C GLN A 82 7.56 -1.73 12.18
N SER A 83 8.36 -2.12 11.17
CA SER A 83 9.79 -2.39 11.37
C SER A 83 10.58 -1.14 11.70
N LEU A 84 10.02 0.04 11.49
CA LEU A 84 10.56 1.29 12.02
C LEU A 84 10.55 1.34 13.56
N GLU A 85 9.74 0.49 14.20
CA GLU A 85 9.67 0.34 15.66
C GLU A 85 10.72 -0.64 16.20
N HIS A 86 11.07 -1.67 15.41
CA HIS A 86 11.83 -2.86 15.83
C HIS A 86 13.13 -3.08 15.06
N ASP A 87 13.67 -2.07 14.38
CA ASP A 87 14.97 -2.21 13.74
C ASP A 87 16.05 -2.32 14.84
N GLU A 88 16.78 -3.47 14.91
CA GLU A 88 17.84 -3.72 15.91
C GLU A 88 18.86 -2.58 15.98
N TYR A 89 19.12 -1.91 14.86
CA TYR A 89 19.98 -0.73 14.81
C TYR A 89 19.36 0.47 15.56
N LEU A 90 18.02 0.55 15.57
CA LEU A 90 17.27 1.63 16.22
C LEU A 90 16.95 1.30 17.70
N GLU A 91 16.90 0.03 18.09
CA GLU A 91 16.70 -0.39 19.48
C GLU A 91 17.88 -0.04 20.38
N THR A 92 19.09 0.03 19.82
CA THR A 92 20.28 0.48 20.57
C THR A 92 20.28 1.98 20.87
N MET A 93 19.37 2.75 20.23
CA MET A 93 19.25 4.19 20.44
C MET A 93 18.15 4.51 21.45
N GLN A 94 18.52 4.94 22.64
CA GLN A 94 17.60 5.29 23.71
C GLN A 94 16.76 6.57 23.45
N ASP A 95 17.04 7.29 22.36
CA ASP A 95 16.41 8.57 22.05
C ASP A 95 15.68 8.52 20.71
N THR A 96 14.39 8.90 20.71
CA THR A 96 13.53 8.99 19.51
C THR A 96 14.15 9.85 18.40
N LYS A 97 14.87 10.92 18.75
CA LYS A 97 15.54 11.80 17.77
C LYS A 97 16.64 11.07 17.00
N ASN A 98 17.36 10.17 17.66
CA ASN A 98 18.40 9.38 17.02
C ASN A 98 17.80 8.30 16.08
N LYS A 99 16.65 7.72 16.44
CA LYS A 99 15.90 6.81 15.57
C LYS A 99 15.45 7.50 14.28
N VAL A 100 14.84 8.66 14.38
CA VAL A 100 14.42 9.45 13.22
C VAL A 100 15.64 9.83 12.35
N ARG A 101 16.75 10.22 12.96
CA ARG A 101 17.99 10.55 12.23
C ARG A 101 18.56 9.36 11.49
N GLY A 102 18.57 8.17 12.11
CA GLY A 102 19.02 6.92 11.48
C GLY A 102 18.19 6.56 10.26
N LEU A 103 16.84 6.61 10.38
CA LEU A 103 15.94 6.40 9.25
C LEU A 103 16.19 7.42 8.13
N MET A 104 16.30 8.69 8.47
CA MET A 104 16.56 9.75 7.49
C MET A 104 17.89 9.55 6.76
N GLN A 105 18.93 9.09 7.47
CA GLN A 105 20.21 8.75 6.84
C GLN A 105 20.07 7.56 5.89
N GLN A 106 19.38 6.49 6.29
CA GLN A 106 19.13 5.32 5.45
C GLN A 106 18.35 5.71 4.19
N VAL A 107 17.26 6.49 4.33
CA VAL A 107 16.44 6.95 3.20
C VAL A 107 17.26 7.82 2.22
N SER A 108 18.29 8.53 2.70
CA SER A 108 19.11 9.38 1.84
C SER A 108 19.80 8.62 0.69
N GLU A 109 20.01 7.31 0.86
CA GLU A 109 20.66 6.43 -0.13
C GLU A 109 19.78 6.03 -1.32
N TYR A 110 18.45 6.27 -1.24
CA TYR A 110 17.49 5.86 -2.25
C TYR A 110 17.02 7.05 -3.08
N ASP A 111 16.73 6.83 -4.35
CA ASP A 111 16.22 7.85 -5.29
C ASP A 111 14.69 7.84 -5.33
N TYR A 112 14.11 6.65 -5.21
CA TYR A 112 12.67 6.42 -5.18
C TYR A 112 12.23 5.96 -3.79
N ILE A 113 11.16 6.54 -3.29
CA ILE A 113 10.51 6.15 -2.04
C ILE A 113 9.06 5.82 -2.38
N VAL A 114 8.67 4.56 -2.21
CA VAL A 114 7.31 4.09 -2.46
C VAL A 114 6.63 3.78 -1.14
N LEU A 115 5.42 4.29 -0.95
CA LEU A 115 4.59 4.03 0.22
C LEU A 115 3.35 3.26 -0.22
N ASP A 116 3.33 1.95 0.01
CA ASP A 116 2.18 1.10 -0.28
C ASP A 116 1.12 1.25 0.81
N GLU A 117 -0.16 1.30 0.41
CA GLU A 117 -1.31 1.58 1.28
C GLU A 117 -1.11 2.86 2.11
N ALA A 118 -0.65 3.93 1.46
CA ALA A 118 -0.26 5.19 2.11
C ALA A 118 -1.37 5.85 2.94
N HIS A 119 -2.65 5.48 2.75
CA HIS A 119 -3.76 5.95 3.61
C HIS A 119 -3.55 5.60 5.08
N TYR A 120 -2.76 4.56 5.38
CA TYR A 120 -2.35 4.18 6.73
C TYR A 120 -1.74 5.33 7.52
N LEU A 121 -1.04 6.26 6.85
CA LEU A 121 -0.40 7.41 7.49
C LEU A 121 -1.37 8.31 8.28
N TYR A 122 -2.66 8.32 7.94
CA TYR A 122 -3.65 9.16 8.59
C TYR A 122 -4.76 8.38 9.29
N GLN A 123 -5.01 7.14 8.90
CA GLN A 123 -6.03 6.31 9.54
C GLN A 123 -5.56 5.81 10.91
N ASP A 124 -4.29 5.44 11.04
CA ASP A 124 -3.70 4.92 12.27
C ASP A 124 -2.84 5.97 13.03
N ALA A 125 -2.78 7.21 12.53
CA ALA A 125 -2.03 8.30 13.15
C ALA A 125 -2.32 8.51 14.65
N PRO A 126 -3.55 8.36 15.16
CA PRO A 126 -3.83 8.49 16.59
C PRO A 126 -3.15 7.43 17.46
N PHE A 127 -2.75 6.30 16.86
CA PHE A 127 -2.19 5.15 17.56
C PHE A 127 -0.70 4.90 17.27
N ASN A 128 -0.11 5.63 16.30
CA ASN A 128 1.24 5.32 15.85
C ASN A 128 2.10 6.58 15.62
N LYS A 129 3.10 6.78 16.49
CA LYS A 129 4.07 7.89 16.40
C LYS A 129 4.95 7.84 15.14
N ASN A 130 5.06 6.67 14.49
CA ASN A 130 5.89 6.51 13.30
C ASN A 130 5.29 7.17 12.07
N THR A 131 3.98 7.41 12.05
CA THR A 131 3.32 8.13 10.96
C THR A 131 3.81 9.57 10.84
N GLU A 132 4.04 10.26 11.96
CA GLU A 132 4.63 11.61 11.95
C GLU A 132 6.02 11.59 11.32
N THR A 133 6.86 10.62 11.68
CA THR A 133 8.21 10.46 11.11
C THR A 133 8.18 10.28 9.60
N ILE A 134 7.21 9.51 9.06
CA ILE A 134 7.11 9.31 7.62
C ILE A 134 6.59 10.57 6.92
N ILE A 135 5.69 11.31 7.54
CA ILE A 135 5.23 12.61 7.01
C ILE A 135 6.41 13.61 6.96
N GLU A 136 7.23 13.69 8.01
CA GLU A 136 8.44 14.50 8.02
C GLU A 136 9.44 14.05 6.93
N LEU A 137 9.56 12.73 6.70
CA LEU A 137 10.38 12.19 5.62
C LEU A 137 9.88 12.65 4.26
N ILE A 138 8.58 12.58 4.00
CA ILE A 138 7.97 13.05 2.74
C ILE A 138 8.30 14.52 2.53
N GLU A 139 8.03 15.37 3.51
CA GLU A 139 8.29 16.82 3.40
C GLU A 139 9.77 17.13 3.22
N LYS A 140 10.66 16.43 3.91
CA LYS A 140 12.11 16.63 3.79
C LYS A 140 12.65 16.27 2.41
N TYR A 141 12.18 15.17 1.83
CA TYR A 141 12.77 14.62 0.61
C TYR A 141 12.01 14.94 -0.68
N ARG A 142 10.83 15.56 -0.60
CA ARG A 142 10.00 15.86 -1.79
C ARG A 142 10.68 16.69 -2.86
N SER A 143 11.66 17.52 -2.51
CA SER A 143 12.40 18.37 -3.44
C SER A 143 13.63 17.68 -4.06
N SER A 144 13.99 16.49 -3.59
CA SER A 144 15.22 15.79 -4.02
C SER A 144 15.00 14.35 -4.47
N LYS A 145 13.84 13.75 -4.16
CA LYS A 145 13.53 12.34 -4.47
C LYS A 145 12.14 12.20 -5.11
N ILE A 146 11.93 11.09 -5.80
CA ILE A 146 10.63 10.69 -6.32
C ILE A 146 9.91 9.90 -5.24
N ILE A 147 8.81 10.45 -4.73
CA ILE A 147 8.00 9.82 -3.69
C ILE A 147 6.68 9.38 -4.30
N VAL A 148 6.36 8.10 -4.19
CA VAL A 148 5.16 7.49 -4.80
C VAL A 148 4.25 6.97 -3.70
N LEU A 149 3.06 7.52 -3.62
CA LEU A 149 2.03 7.12 -2.68
C LEU A 149 1.01 6.25 -3.41
N LEU A 150 0.80 5.02 -2.94
CA LEU A 150 -0.20 4.09 -3.47
C LEU A 150 -1.37 4.01 -2.50
N SER A 151 -2.58 4.25 -2.96
CA SER A 151 -3.77 4.14 -2.10
C SER A 151 -5.03 3.86 -2.91
N ALA A 152 -5.95 3.09 -2.31
CA ALA A 152 -7.31 2.95 -2.82
C ALA A 152 -8.26 4.03 -2.24
N THR A 153 -7.90 4.62 -1.09
CA THR A 153 -8.71 5.59 -0.34
C THR A 153 -7.85 6.79 0.10
N PRO A 154 -7.43 7.66 -0.82
CA PRO A 154 -6.44 8.68 -0.57
C PRO A 154 -7.00 10.02 -0.03
N ASP A 155 -8.25 10.10 0.38
CA ASP A 155 -8.91 11.38 0.72
C ASP A 155 -8.15 12.17 1.79
N LEU A 156 -7.68 11.49 2.85
CA LEU A 156 -6.89 12.13 3.89
C LEU A 156 -5.49 12.54 3.39
N LEU A 157 -4.88 11.73 2.50
CA LEU A 157 -3.61 12.10 1.88
C LEU A 157 -3.76 13.38 1.06
N LYS A 158 -4.80 13.47 0.23
CA LYS A 158 -5.08 14.67 -0.58
C LYS A 158 -5.39 15.90 0.27
N LYS A 159 -5.98 15.70 1.46
CA LYS A 159 -6.33 16.79 2.38
C LYS A 159 -5.13 17.36 3.11
N TYR A 160 -4.17 16.50 3.51
CA TYR A 160 -3.10 16.88 4.43
C TYR A 160 -1.71 16.90 3.83
N LEU A 161 -1.50 16.23 2.68
CA LEU A 161 -0.23 16.26 1.95
C LEU A 161 -0.35 17.06 0.66
N ARG A 162 0.67 17.83 0.37
CA ARG A 162 0.80 18.44 -0.95
C ARG A 162 1.22 17.38 -1.95
N ILE A 163 0.34 17.02 -2.87
CA ILE A 163 0.58 16.11 -3.99
C ILE A 163 0.97 16.94 -5.21
N ASP A 164 2.12 16.63 -5.81
CA ASP A 164 2.59 17.34 -7.00
C ASP A 164 1.90 16.81 -8.26
N LYS A 165 1.66 15.48 -8.35
CA LYS A 165 0.90 14.90 -9.46
C LYS A 165 0.07 13.70 -9.01
N PRO A 166 -1.26 13.79 -9.06
CA PRO A 166 -2.14 12.66 -8.84
C PRO A 166 -2.43 11.91 -10.15
N TYR A 167 -2.49 10.57 -10.06
CA TYR A 167 -3.00 9.66 -11.07
C TYR A 167 -4.21 8.94 -10.50
N PHE A 168 -5.32 8.95 -11.22
CA PHE A 168 -6.56 8.32 -10.80
C PHE A 168 -6.96 7.22 -11.78
N PHE A 169 -7.14 6.02 -11.28
CA PHE A 169 -7.61 4.85 -12.02
C PHE A 169 -8.97 4.43 -11.48
N LYS A 170 -10.00 4.58 -12.30
CA LYS A 170 -11.36 4.21 -11.92
C LYS A 170 -11.44 2.69 -11.75
N ALA A 171 -11.92 2.22 -10.60
CA ALA A 171 -12.23 0.82 -10.41
C ALA A 171 -13.50 0.45 -11.22
N ASP A 172 -13.45 -0.70 -11.88
CA ASP A 172 -14.62 -1.29 -12.51
C ASP A 172 -15.22 -2.33 -11.56
N TYR A 173 -16.40 -2.05 -11.08
CA TYR A 173 -17.19 -2.93 -10.22
C TYR A 173 -18.39 -3.54 -10.97
N SER A 174 -18.43 -3.47 -12.30
CA SER A 174 -19.55 -3.96 -13.13
C SER A 174 -19.79 -5.47 -12.98
N TYR A 175 -18.80 -6.22 -12.49
CA TYR A 175 -18.92 -7.65 -12.18
C TYR A 175 -19.71 -7.93 -10.89
N ILE A 176 -19.89 -6.92 -10.02
CA ILE A 176 -20.71 -7.06 -8.82
C ILE A 176 -22.17 -6.94 -9.26
N LYS A 177 -22.90 -8.05 -9.23
CA LYS A 177 -24.30 -8.10 -9.66
C LYS A 177 -25.23 -7.53 -8.59
N GLU A 178 -24.92 -7.80 -7.32
CA GLU A 178 -25.78 -7.45 -6.19
C GLU A 178 -24.94 -7.22 -4.93
N VAL A 179 -25.36 -6.29 -4.09
CA VAL A 179 -24.85 -6.09 -2.73
C VAL A 179 -26.02 -6.11 -1.78
N GLN A 180 -26.03 -7.10 -0.89
CA GLN A 180 -27.08 -7.25 0.14
C GLN A 180 -26.50 -6.89 1.52
N TYR A 181 -27.25 -6.10 2.29
CA TYR A 181 -26.88 -5.71 3.64
C TYR A 181 -27.79 -6.41 4.64
N TYR A 182 -27.18 -7.13 5.58
CA TYR A 182 -27.90 -7.84 6.64
C TYR A 182 -27.54 -7.24 7.99
N THR A 183 -28.55 -7.00 8.80
CA THR A 183 -28.40 -6.40 10.14
C THR A 183 -28.67 -7.37 11.28
N LYS A 184 -29.19 -8.57 10.99
CA LYS A 184 -29.54 -9.59 11.99
C LYS A 184 -28.54 -10.75 11.98
N ARG A 185 -28.24 -11.27 13.17
CA ARG A 185 -27.27 -12.37 13.35
C ARG A 185 -27.74 -13.69 12.71
N ASP A 186 -29.07 -13.91 12.62
CA ASP A 186 -29.69 -15.16 12.19
C ASP A 186 -29.83 -15.28 10.66
N THR A 187 -29.28 -14.32 9.91
CA THR A 187 -29.39 -14.30 8.45
C THR A 187 -28.28 -15.04 7.70
N LEU A 188 -27.23 -15.48 8.39
CA LEU A 188 -26.12 -16.16 7.73
C LEU A 188 -26.54 -17.52 7.16
N ASP A 189 -27.25 -18.33 7.96
CA ASP A 189 -27.77 -19.63 7.52
C ASP A 189 -28.76 -19.49 6.36
N GLU A 190 -29.64 -18.48 6.43
CA GLU A 190 -30.56 -18.19 5.33
C GLU A 190 -29.85 -17.76 4.06
N ILE A 191 -28.74 -17.00 4.16
CA ILE A 191 -27.95 -16.59 3.02
C ILE A 191 -27.27 -17.81 2.40
N ILE A 192 -26.57 -18.60 3.22
CA ILE A 192 -25.83 -19.79 2.77
C ILE A 192 -26.77 -20.79 2.13
N SER A 193 -27.95 -21.03 2.71
CA SER A 193 -28.94 -21.97 2.16
C SER A 193 -29.50 -21.57 0.79
N ARG A 194 -29.36 -20.32 0.40
CA ARG A 194 -29.79 -19.81 -0.93
C ARG A 194 -28.73 -19.83 -1.99
N ILE A 195 -27.46 -20.06 -1.61
CA ILE A 195 -26.35 -20.10 -2.54
C ILE A 195 -26.28 -21.51 -3.14
N PRO A 196 -26.20 -21.65 -4.48
CA PRO A 196 -26.01 -22.93 -5.12
C PRO A 196 -24.75 -23.66 -4.62
N GLU A 197 -24.82 -24.99 -4.50
CA GLU A 197 -23.70 -25.81 -3.97
C GLU A 197 -22.41 -25.72 -4.80
N ASP A 198 -22.52 -25.35 -6.08
CA ASP A 198 -21.40 -25.17 -7.00
C ASP A 198 -20.78 -23.77 -6.95
N GLU A 199 -21.37 -22.84 -6.20
CA GLU A 199 -20.80 -21.50 -6.01
C GLU A 199 -19.83 -21.45 -4.82
N LYS A 200 -18.76 -20.64 -4.98
CA LYS A 200 -17.77 -20.43 -3.93
C LYS A 200 -18.18 -19.27 -3.02
N ILE A 201 -18.18 -19.53 -1.73
CA ILE A 201 -18.43 -18.52 -0.69
C ILE A 201 -17.08 -18.10 -0.10
N VAL A 202 -16.87 -16.79 0.01
CA VAL A 202 -15.73 -16.20 0.73
C VAL A 202 -16.28 -15.38 1.88
N MET A 203 -15.94 -15.77 3.12
CA MET A 203 -16.37 -15.08 4.32
C MET A 203 -15.23 -14.30 4.97
N PHE A 204 -15.52 -13.11 5.43
CA PHE A 204 -14.62 -12.28 6.20
C PHE A 204 -15.23 -12.07 7.60
N ALA A 205 -14.41 -12.17 8.63
CA ALA A 205 -14.81 -11.88 9.99
C ALA A 205 -13.78 -10.97 10.67
N ASP A 206 -14.22 -10.28 11.69
CA ASP A 206 -13.43 -9.31 12.47
C ASP A 206 -12.46 -9.96 13.45
N SER A 207 -12.64 -11.27 13.75
CA SER A 207 -11.74 -12.01 14.64
C SER A 207 -11.38 -13.40 14.12
N LYS A 208 -10.18 -13.88 14.52
CA LYS A 208 -9.73 -15.26 14.22
C LYS A 208 -10.64 -16.32 14.82
N ASP A 209 -11.20 -16.06 16.00
CA ASP A 209 -12.03 -17.04 16.69
C ASP A 209 -13.37 -17.19 15.97
N ARG A 210 -13.94 -16.06 15.51
CA ARG A 210 -15.15 -16.11 14.66
C ARG A 210 -14.90 -16.81 13.33
N LEU A 211 -13.73 -16.64 12.70
CA LEU A 211 -13.37 -17.39 11.49
C LEU A 211 -13.26 -18.90 11.73
N LYS A 212 -12.73 -19.33 12.89
CA LYS A 212 -12.65 -20.75 13.24
C LYS A 212 -14.04 -21.36 13.47
N GLU A 213 -14.92 -20.63 14.15
CA GLU A 213 -16.32 -21.03 14.33
C GLU A 213 -16.99 -21.21 12.97
N LEU A 214 -16.93 -20.20 12.11
CA LEU A 214 -17.52 -20.26 10.76
C LEU A 214 -16.93 -21.42 9.93
N HIS A 215 -15.62 -21.64 9.99
CA HIS A 215 -15.01 -22.78 9.30
C HIS A 215 -15.44 -24.13 9.87
N SER A 216 -15.75 -24.20 11.17
CA SER A 216 -16.28 -25.42 11.80
C SER A 216 -17.75 -25.67 11.44
N GLU A 217 -18.54 -24.61 11.33
CA GLU A 217 -19.96 -24.67 10.95
C GLU A 217 -20.15 -24.95 9.44
N TYR A 218 -19.25 -24.39 8.61
CA TYR A 218 -19.28 -24.45 7.15
C TYR A 218 -17.91 -24.89 6.60
N PRO A 219 -17.57 -26.18 6.66
CA PRO A 219 -16.21 -26.67 6.35
C PRO A 219 -15.84 -26.72 4.87
N ASN A 220 -16.77 -26.44 3.90
CA ASN A 220 -16.55 -26.55 2.45
C ASN A 220 -16.77 -25.21 1.75
#